data_c36817bb33d5b1791d07d81ca4914d1a
#
_entry.id   c36817bb33d5b1791d07d81ca4914d1a
#
_cell.length_a   1.000
_cell.length_b   1.000
_cell.length_c   1.000
_cell.angle_alpha   90.00
_cell.angle_beta   90.00
_cell.angle_gamma   90.00
#
_symmetry.space_group_name_H-M   'P 1'
#
loop_
_entity.id
_entity.type
_entity.pdbx_description
1 polymer ?
#
loop_
_entity_poly.entity_id
_entity_poly.type
_entity_poly.pdbx_seq_one_letter_code
_entity_poly.pdbx_strand_id
1 'polypeptide(L)'
;MSVRQSMFQFNDTRDWFFRARFGMFVHWGIYAINGWHEQEQYRRGTGRSEYSRLAPRFNPHAFNPDKWLDLAEQSGMRYIVLTAKHIDGFCMFDSAVSDFKITNTPFKKDIVGMLADACHRRNFHFGVYFSALDNLHKTYPRSGKNHESAAEPGDEPDYDKYMQFVRAQVRELCGNYGKIDVFWWDGNRTGVRDPSINAMIRKLQPSCVINDRGWDEGDFGTPERNYDDAAAYTPEPFSKPTEACESIGSQSWGFRKDEDYFTPIYLVRRMDLMFSKGANFLLNVGPDADGRIPVEQERILNKIGRWYNRVKEAWDDTRFAGSVAVNKDVIMTVRDKTVYVHLVKSPATTAVIMHPLNILPVEAKLLNTGAPVRCDLNRLPVLYMAEGKTALRIFDLPVEQLADEALVIKLEFDRPVNNLPVVAFTGEETEAALK
;
A
#
# COMPACT_ATOMS: atom_id res chain seq x y z
N MET A 1 21.86 -22.16 -6.53
CA MET A 1 21.13 -20.93 -6.86
C MET A 1 21.27 -19.96 -5.70
N SER A 2 21.79 -18.74 -5.89
CA SER A 2 21.87 -17.77 -4.80
C SER A 2 20.47 -17.17 -4.57
N VAL A 3 19.92 -17.37 -3.41
CA VAL A 3 18.71 -16.66 -2.98
C VAL A 3 19.12 -15.21 -2.78
N ARG A 4 18.62 -14.29 -3.63
CA ARG A 4 18.89 -12.87 -3.48
C ARG A 4 18.30 -12.40 -2.16
N GLN A 5 19.13 -11.77 -1.36
CA GLN A 5 18.73 -11.16 -0.11
C GLN A 5 17.89 -9.92 -0.45
N SER A 6 16.56 -10.00 -0.30
CA SER A 6 15.62 -8.93 -0.66
C SER A 6 14.92 -8.32 0.55
N MET A 7 15.59 -8.25 1.68
CA MET A 7 15.13 -7.37 2.75
C MET A 7 15.90 -6.06 2.64
N PHE A 8 15.19 -5.01 2.22
CA PHE A 8 15.70 -3.66 2.33
C PHE A 8 15.81 -3.27 3.80
N GLN A 9 16.85 -2.54 4.13
CA GLN A 9 17.06 -1.94 5.45
C GLN A 9 17.70 -0.57 5.24
N PHE A 10 17.28 0.40 6.04
CA PHE A 10 17.97 1.70 6.13
C PHE A 10 19.14 1.61 7.11
N ASN A 11 19.16 0.58 7.97
CA ASN A 11 20.09 0.35 9.07
C ASN A 11 20.05 1.48 10.11
N ASP A 12 18.87 2.00 10.36
CA ASP A 12 18.60 3.04 11.35
C ASP A 12 17.17 2.96 11.90
N THR A 13 16.74 4.03 12.58
CA THR A 13 15.42 4.10 13.23
C THR A 13 14.23 4.03 12.25
N ARG A 14 14.46 4.14 10.94
CA ARG A 14 13.42 4.01 9.90
C ARG A 14 13.09 2.55 9.55
N ASP A 15 13.86 1.58 10.03
CA ASP A 15 13.63 0.15 9.73
C ASP A 15 12.29 -0.39 10.27
N TRP A 16 11.59 0.37 11.10
CA TRP A 16 10.21 0.09 11.48
C TRP A 16 9.31 -0.09 10.24
N PHE A 17 9.56 0.66 9.17
CA PHE A 17 8.79 0.67 7.92
C PHE A 17 8.70 -0.72 7.29
N PHE A 18 9.83 -1.43 7.22
CA PHE A 18 9.86 -2.78 6.65
C PHE A 18 9.14 -3.83 7.52
N ARG A 19 9.05 -3.60 8.84
CA ARG A 19 8.32 -4.47 9.77
C ARG A 19 6.83 -4.18 9.81
N ALA A 20 6.43 -2.95 9.55
CA ALA A 20 5.04 -2.53 9.59
C ALA A 20 4.21 -3.11 8.43
N ARG A 21 4.80 -3.24 7.25
CA ARG A 21 4.25 -3.88 6.05
C ARG A 21 2.90 -3.37 5.57
N PHE A 22 1.88 -3.26 6.45
CA PHE A 22 0.51 -2.94 6.11
C PHE A 22 0.04 -1.67 6.81
N GLY A 23 -0.43 -0.69 6.03
CA GLY A 23 -0.91 0.60 6.52
C GLY A 23 -2.28 0.98 6.00
N MET A 24 -2.96 1.89 6.72
CA MET A 24 -4.19 2.55 6.31
C MET A 24 -3.87 3.88 5.65
N PHE A 25 -4.31 4.07 4.42
CA PHE A 25 -4.36 5.38 3.79
C PHE A 25 -5.74 6.00 4.00
N VAL A 26 -5.81 7.30 4.22
CA VAL A 26 -7.09 7.99 4.41
C VAL A 26 -7.14 9.22 3.52
N HIS A 27 -7.96 9.16 2.46
CA HIS A 27 -8.26 10.32 1.65
C HIS A 27 -9.53 10.98 2.16
N TRP A 28 -9.38 12.09 2.87
CA TRP A 28 -10.49 12.77 3.50
C TRP A 28 -10.30 14.28 3.54
N GLY A 29 -11.37 15.01 3.22
CA GLY A 29 -11.41 16.46 3.14
C GLY A 29 -12.81 16.96 2.81
N ILE A 30 -12.92 18.27 2.48
CA ILE A 30 -14.21 18.91 2.16
C ILE A 30 -14.91 18.30 0.95
N TYR A 31 -14.19 17.62 0.05
CA TYR A 31 -14.76 16.90 -1.08
C TYR A 31 -15.69 15.75 -0.66
N ALA A 32 -15.59 15.26 0.57
CA ALA A 32 -16.48 14.24 1.11
C ALA A 32 -17.93 14.74 1.24
N ILE A 33 -18.15 16.06 1.30
CA ILE A 33 -19.51 16.67 1.42
C ILE A 33 -20.37 16.29 0.21
N ASN A 34 -19.83 16.44 -0.99
CA ASN A 34 -20.56 16.09 -2.21
C ASN A 34 -20.59 14.59 -2.46
N GLY A 35 -19.58 13.86 -1.94
CA GLY A 35 -19.46 12.41 -2.07
C GLY A 35 -19.43 11.97 -3.52
N TRP A 36 -18.55 12.60 -4.29
CA TRP A 36 -18.37 12.28 -5.70
C TRP A 36 -16.95 11.82 -6.04
N HIS A 37 -15.91 12.64 -5.71
CA HIS A 37 -14.52 12.34 -6.00
C HIS A 37 -13.60 13.32 -5.26
N GLU A 38 -12.43 12.89 -4.80
CA GLU A 38 -11.46 13.76 -4.12
C GLU A 38 -10.86 14.84 -5.02
N GLN A 39 -10.88 14.64 -6.34
CA GLN A 39 -10.43 15.62 -7.33
C GLN A 39 -11.62 16.41 -7.95
N GLU A 40 -12.74 16.52 -7.24
CA GLU A 40 -13.97 17.12 -7.76
C GLU A 40 -13.76 18.51 -8.31
N GLN A 41 -13.01 19.37 -7.58
CA GLN A 41 -12.74 20.73 -8.01
C GLN A 41 -12.15 20.77 -9.43
N TYR A 42 -11.11 20.00 -9.66
CA TYR A 42 -10.44 19.91 -10.96
C TYR A 42 -11.31 19.24 -12.03
N ARG A 43 -11.87 18.07 -11.72
CA ARG A 43 -12.59 17.24 -12.71
C ARG A 43 -13.89 17.88 -13.21
N ARG A 44 -14.54 18.70 -12.38
CA ARG A 44 -15.74 19.46 -12.75
C ARG A 44 -15.45 20.87 -13.21
N GLY A 45 -14.20 21.31 -13.16
CA GLY A 45 -13.83 22.70 -13.48
C GLY A 45 -14.46 23.71 -12.52
N THR A 46 -14.68 23.35 -11.26
CA THR A 46 -15.30 24.20 -10.25
C THR A 46 -14.32 25.30 -9.83
N GLY A 47 -14.73 26.56 -9.98
CA GLY A 47 -13.92 27.71 -9.59
C GLY A 47 -13.67 27.76 -8.07
N ARG A 48 -12.53 28.39 -7.67
CA ARG A 48 -12.11 28.46 -6.26
C ARG A 48 -13.17 29.06 -5.34
N SER A 49 -13.80 30.17 -5.78
CA SER A 49 -14.85 30.84 -4.98
C SER A 49 -16.04 29.94 -4.72
N GLU A 50 -16.46 29.14 -5.70
CA GLU A 50 -17.55 28.19 -5.55
C GLU A 50 -17.14 27.01 -4.68
N TYR A 51 -15.99 26.40 -4.95
CA TYR A 51 -15.50 25.26 -4.21
C TYR A 51 -15.27 25.59 -2.71
N SER A 52 -14.77 26.79 -2.42
CA SER A 52 -14.52 27.23 -1.05
C SER A 52 -15.79 27.32 -0.20
N ARG A 53 -16.99 27.39 -0.82
CA ARG A 53 -18.29 27.36 -0.09
C ARG A 53 -18.57 26.00 0.55
N LEU A 54 -17.77 24.98 0.28
CA LEU A 54 -17.87 23.70 0.98
C LEU A 54 -17.34 23.81 2.41
N ALA A 55 -16.29 24.61 2.67
CA ALA A 55 -15.68 24.69 3.99
C ALA A 55 -16.66 25.10 5.13
N PRO A 56 -17.54 26.12 4.99
CA PRO A 56 -18.57 26.42 6.00
C PRO A 56 -19.61 25.32 6.24
N ARG A 57 -19.66 24.30 5.40
CA ARG A 57 -20.56 23.15 5.54
C ARG A 57 -19.86 21.92 6.12
N PHE A 58 -18.52 21.95 6.24
CA PHE A 58 -17.75 20.80 6.71
C PHE A 58 -17.73 20.77 8.25
N ASN A 59 -18.48 19.86 8.82
CA ASN A 59 -18.59 19.67 10.27
C ASN A 59 -18.57 18.16 10.61
N PRO A 60 -17.41 17.52 10.58
CA PRO A 60 -17.29 16.08 10.78
C PRO A 60 -17.47 15.68 12.27
N HIS A 61 -18.66 15.90 12.80
CA HIS A 61 -19.01 15.73 14.21
C HIS A 61 -18.91 14.30 14.73
N ALA A 62 -18.91 13.30 13.83
CA ALA A 62 -18.80 11.89 14.19
C ALA A 62 -17.36 11.35 14.07
N PHE A 63 -16.39 12.20 13.68
CA PHE A 63 -14.98 11.81 13.62
C PHE A 63 -14.49 11.34 14.99
N ASN A 64 -13.98 10.14 15.01
CA ASN A 64 -13.38 9.53 16.19
C ASN A 64 -12.11 8.78 15.79
N PRO A 65 -10.91 9.33 16.09
CA PRO A 65 -9.64 8.70 15.68
C PRO A 65 -9.42 7.32 16.31
N ASP A 66 -9.90 7.09 17.54
CA ASP A 66 -9.74 5.78 18.17
C ASP A 66 -10.52 4.69 17.44
N LYS A 67 -11.73 4.98 16.92
CA LYS A 67 -12.49 4.02 16.08
C LYS A 67 -11.76 3.69 14.77
N TRP A 68 -11.11 4.68 14.16
CA TRP A 68 -10.32 4.42 12.95
C TRP A 68 -9.12 3.52 13.27
N LEU A 69 -8.44 3.78 14.38
CA LEU A 69 -7.31 2.97 14.81
C LEU A 69 -7.73 1.56 15.25
N ASP A 70 -8.89 1.40 15.91
CA ASP A 70 -9.44 0.08 16.23
C ASP A 70 -9.64 -0.76 14.96
N LEU A 71 -10.24 -0.16 13.92
CA LEU A 71 -10.45 -0.82 12.64
C LEU A 71 -9.11 -1.16 11.96
N ALA A 72 -8.16 -0.23 11.97
CA ALA A 72 -6.82 -0.43 11.40
C ALA A 72 -6.09 -1.59 12.09
N GLU A 73 -6.04 -1.61 13.42
CA GLU A 73 -5.39 -2.67 14.20
C GLU A 73 -6.07 -4.04 14.02
N GLN A 74 -7.42 -4.09 14.03
CA GLN A 74 -8.18 -5.31 13.75
C GLN A 74 -7.89 -5.86 12.36
N SER A 75 -7.67 -4.97 11.40
CA SER A 75 -7.28 -5.33 10.03
C SER A 75 -5.81 -5.75 9.89
N GLY A 76 -5.01 -5.63 10.94
CA GLY A 76 -3.60 -5.98 10.96
C GLY A 76 -2.67 -4.85 10.52
N MET A 77 -3.19 -3.65 10.30
CA MET A 77 -2.39 -2.46 9.95
C MET A 77 -1.55 -1.97 11.12
N ARG A 78 -0.44 -1.31 10.83
CA ARG A 78 0.54 -0.84 11.82
C ARG A 78 0.86 0.65 11.71
N TYR A 79 0.40 1.31 10.67
CA TYR A 79 0.55 2.75 10.47
C TYR A 79 -0.64 3.31 9.72
N ILE A 80 -0.83 4.62 9.83
CA ILE A 80 -1.88 5.35 9.12
C ILE A 80 -1.29 6.60 8.48
N VAL A 81 -1.70 6.90 7.24
CA VAL A 81 -1.33 8.12 6.51
C VAL A 81 -2.60 8.88 6.16
N LEU A 82 -2.73 10.12 6.68
CA LEU A 82 -3.88 10.98 6.44
C LEU A 82 -3.56 12.08 5.43
N THR A 83 -4.46 12.37 4.50
CA THR A 83 -4.37 13.58 3.67
C THR A 83 -4.45 14.85 4.53
N ALA A 84 -3.29 15.38 4.94
CA ALA A 84 -3.22 16.65 5.65
C ALA A 84 -3.62 17.83 4.74
N LYS A 85 -3.23 17.76 3.44
CA LYS A 85 -3.68 18.67 2.38
C LYS A 85 -3.71 17.91 1.05
N HIS A 86 -4.86 17.92 0.36
CA HIS A 86 -5.00 17.38 -1.00
C HIS A 86 -4.85 18.49 -2.06
N ILE A 87 -5.03 18.17 -3.35
CA ILE A 87 -4.85 19.13 -4.47
C ILE A 87 -5.81 20.32 -4.43
N ASP A 88 -6.88 20.25 -3.65
CA ASP A 88 -7.84 21.33 -3.45
C ASP A 88 -7.35 22.43 -2.49
N GLY A 89 -6.17 22.23 -1.87
CA GLY A 89 -5.54 23.19 -0.97
C GLY A 89 -6.16 23.28 0.42
N PHE A 90 -7.21 22.47 0.74
CA PHE A 90 -7.83 22.49 2.05
C PHE A 90 -6.95 21.80 3.10
N CYS A 91 -6.63 22.53 4.18
CA CYS A 91 -5.77 22.02 5.25
C CYS A 91 -6.63 21.32 6.32
N MET A 92 -6.42 20.02 6.54
CA MET A 92 -7.04 19.25 7.63
C MET A 92 -6.34 19.48 8.97
N PHE A 93 -5.43 20.45 9.05
CA PHE A 93 -4.66 20.89 10.21
C PHE A 93 -4.75 22.40 10.42
N ASP A 94 -4.36 22.89 11.59
CA ASP A 94 -4.39 24.30 11.95
C ASP A 94 -3.19 25.07 11.40
N SER A 95 -3.18 25.30 10.08
CA SER A 95 -2.12 26.07 9.44
C SER A 95 -2.21 27.56 9.79
N ALA A 96 -1.10 28.16 10.19
CA ALA A 96 -1.01 29.62 10.43
C ALA A 96 -0.87 30.41 9.12
N VAL A 97 -0.53 29.73 8.01
CA VAL A 97 -0.29 30.37 6.70
C VAL A 97 -1.40 30.15 5.69
N SER A 98 -2.51 29.51 6.10
CA SER A 98 -3.70 29.31 5.27
C SER A 98 -4.97 29.48 6.09
N ASP A 99 -5.91 30.28 5.57
CA ASP A 99 -7.25 30.42 6.16
C ASP A 99 -8.23 29.34 5.67
N PHE A 100 -7.87 28.62 4.61
CA PHE A 100 -8.66 27.51 4.07
C PHE A 100 -8.31 26.21 4.80
N LYS A 101 -8.81 26.11 6.02
CA LYS A 101 -8.44 25.06 6.99
C LYS A 101 -9.60 24.60 7.87
N ILE A 102 -9.46 23.41 8.41
CA ILE A 102 -10.48 22.73 9.23
C ILE A 102 -10.88 23.54 10.49
N THR A 103 -9.94 24.24 11.12
CA THR A 103 -10.24 25.03 12.33
C THR A 103 -11.05 26.29 12.04
N ASN A 104 -11.17 26.71 10.77
CA ASN A 104 -12.07 27.77 10.31
C ASN A 104 -13.46 27.27 9.88
N THR A 105 -13.73 25.98 9.93
CA THR A 105 -15.03 25.36 9.68
C THR A 105 -15.88 25.32 10.97
N PRO A 106 -17.16 24.93 10.90
CA PRO A 106 -17.98 24.71 12.10
C PRO A 106 -17.43 23.67 13.08
N PHE A 107 -16.58 22.75 12.62
CA PHE A 107 -15.94 21.74 13.47
C PHE A 107 -14.94 22.31 14.48
N LYS A 108 -14.22 23.38 14.13
CA LYS A 108 -13.30 24.13 15.00
C LYS A 108 -12.16 23.33 15.66
N LYS A 109 -11.92 22.08 15.25
CA LYS A 109 -10.88 21.23 15.82
C LYS A 109 -9.90 20.82 14.75
N ASP A 110 -8.65 20.56 15.14
CA ASP A 110 -7.57 20.10 14.27
C ASP A 110 -7.61 18.58 14.14
N ILE A 111 -7.95 18.09 12.93
CA ILE A 111 -8.08 16.66 12.67
C ILE A 111 -6.75 15.97 12.67
N VAL A 112 -5.71 16.58 12.06
CA VAL A 112 -4.35 16.03 12.06
C VAL A 112 -3.85 15.90 13.50
N GLY A 113 -4.05 16.92 14.32
CA GLY A 113 -3.68 16.88 15.74
C GLY A 113 -4.40 15.78 16.51
N MET A 114 -5.73 15.69 16.36
CA MET A 114 -6.53 14.66 17.03
C MET A 114 -6.07 13.23 16.65
N LEU A 115 -5.77 12.98 15.37
CA LEU A 115 -5.33 11.66 14.92
C LEU A 115 -3.88 11.37 15.36
N ALA A 116 -2.99 12.35 15.27
CA ALA A 116 -1.60 12.22 15.74
C ALA A 116 -1.56 11.85 17.23
N ASP A 117 -2.31 12.57 18.06
CA ASP A 117 -2.42 12.30 19.51
C ASP A 117 -2.94 10.88 19.80
N ALA A 118 -3.94 10.42 19.06
CA ALA A 118 -4.47 9.06 19.21
C ALA A 118 -3.42 8.01 18.82
N CYS A 119 -2.69 8.21 17.71
CA CYS A 119 -1.62 7.32 17.27
C CYS A 119 -0.50 7.24 18.32
N HIS A 120 -0.06 8.38 18.86
CA HIS A 120 1.01 8.43 19.85
C HIS A 120 0.62 7.71 21.15
N ARG A 121 -0.62 7.93 21.65
CA ARG A 121 -1.12 7.22 22.84
C ARG A 121 -1.13 5.70 22.66
N ARG A 122 -1.35 5.22 21.44
CA ARG A 122 -1.43 3.78 21.11
C ARG A 122 -0.13 3.19 20.60
N ASN A 123 0.94 3.98 20.51
CA ASN A 123 2.19 3.60 19.86
C ASN A 123 1.98 3.07 18.42
N PHE A 124 1.07 3.73 17.70
CA PHE A 124 0.74 3.46 16.31
C PHE A 124 1.47 4.47 15.41
N HIS A 125 2.09 4.03 14.32
CA HIS A 125 2.87 4.93 13.47
C HIS A 125 1.95 5.88 12.71
N PHE A 126 2.28 7.18 12.74
CA PHE A 126 1.51 8.23 12.12
C PHE A 126 2.24 8.87 10.94
N GLY A 127 1.52 9.05 9.84
CA GLY A 127 2.02 9.72 8.63
C GLY A 127 1.04 10.75 8.09
N VAL A 128 1.58 11.69 7.35
CA VAL A 128 0.85 12.73 6.64
C VAL A 128 1.09 12.63 5.14
N TYR A 129 0.01 12.68 4.36
CA TYR A 129 0.05 12.94 2.94
C TYR A 129 -0.04 14.46 2.71
N PHE A 130 0.75 14.95 1.79
CA PHE A 130 0.75 16.36 1.43
C PHE A 130 0.89 16.54 -0.08
N SER A 131 -0.12 17.18 -0.70
CA SER A 131 -0.04 17.51 -2.12
C SER A 131 0.85 18.71 -2.36
N ALA A 132 1.85 18.52 -3.23
CA ALA A 132 2.67 19.60 -3.78
C ALA A 132 1.90 20.47 -4.79
N LEU A 133 0.84 19.92 -5.41
CA LEU A 133 -0.10 20.65 -6.23
C LEU A 133 -1.16 21.31 -5.34
N ASP A 134 -1.51 22.55 -5.65
CA ASP A 134 -2.50 23.32 -4.91
C ASP A 134 -3.35 24.16 -5.86
N ASN A 135 -4.58 23.72 -6.08
CA ASN A 135 -5.51 24.41 -6.98
C ASN A 135 -6.10 25.69 -6.39
N LEU A 136 -5.97 25.88 -5.07
CA LEU A 136 -6.45 27.08 -4.40
C LEU A 136 -5.42 28.21 -4.42
N HIS A 137 -4.13 27.88 -4.24
CA HIS A 137 -3.10 28.88 -3.96
C HIS A 137 -2.80 29.74 -5.19
N LYS A 138 -2.90 31.09 -5.05
CA LYS A 138 -2.74 32.04 -6.17
C LYS A 138 -1.34 32.03 -6.79
N THR A 139 -0.31 31.74 -5.98
CA THR A 139 1.08 31.72 -6.47
C THR A 139 1.51 30.34 -6.98
N TYR A 140 0.62 29.33 -6.96
CA TYR A 140 0.98 28.01 -7.49
C TYR A 140 1.38 28.13 -8.96
N PRO A 141 2.57 27.62 -9.35
CA PRO A 141 3.10 27.77 -10.71
C PRO A 141 2.46 26.74 -11.67
N ARG A 142 1.23 27.02 -12.12
CA ARG A 142 0.49 26.16 -13.04
C ARG A 142 1.25 25.92 -14.33
N SER A 143 1.28 24.68 -14.77
CA SER A 143 1.98 24.24 -15.98
C SER A 143 1.04 23.65 -17.05
N GLY A 144 -0.28 23.65 -16.79
CA GLY A 144 -1.30 23.07 -17.67
C GLY A 144 -1.29 21.54 -17.67
N LYS A 145 -0.70 20.91 -16.66
CA LYS A 145 -0.67 19.46 -16.52
C LYS A 145 -1.96 18.91 -15.89
N ASN A 146 -2.12 17.60 -15.95
CA ASN A 146 -3.24 16.91 -15.32
C ASN A 146 -3.35 17.26 -13.83
N HIS A 147 -4.59 17.37 -13.35
CA HIS A 147 -5.01 17.73 -12.00
C HIS A 147 -4.84 19.21 -11.64
N GLU A 148 -4.32 20.03 -12.51
CA GLU A 148 -4.27 21.48 -12.34
C GLU A 148 -5.55 22.13 -12.85
N SER A 149 -6.28 22.83 -11.96
CA SER A 149 -7.41 23.67 -12.35
C SER A 149 -6.95 24.83 -13.24
N ALA A 150 -7.83 25.35 -14.07
CA ALA A 150 -7.55 26.53 -14.88
C ALA A 150 -7.12 27.71 -14.00
N ALA A 151 -6.28 28.59 -14.54
CA ALA A 151 -5.95 29.84 -13.88
C ALA A 151 -7.18 30.73 -13.75
N GLU A 152 -7.28 31.45 -12.64
CA GLU A 152 -8.40 32.36 -12.37
C GLU A 152 -7.89 33.82 -12.29
N PRO A 153 -8.78 34.81 -12.49
CA PRO A 153 -8.40 36.21 -12.28
C PRO A 153 -7.80 36.45 -10.90
N GLY A 154 -6.65 37.15 -10.86
CA GLY A 154 -5.90 37.42 -9.64
C GLY A 154 -4.90 36.31 -9.25
N ASP A 155 -4.67 35.30 -10.12
CA ASP A 155 -3.52 34.42 -9.99
C ASP A 155 -2.23 35.17 -10.35
N GLU A 156 -1.23 34.99 -9.51
CA GLU A 156 0.11 35.52 -9.65
C GLU A 156 1.14 34.39 -9.49
N PRO A 157 1.27 33.49 -10.48
CA PRO A 157 2.17 32.35 -10.39
C PRO A 157 3.60 32.80 -10.06
N ASP A 158 4.12 32.27 -8.94
CA ASP A 158 5.46 32.58 -8.44
C ASP A 158 5.99 31.36 -7.67
N TYR A 159 6.93 30.64 -8.27
CA TYR A 159 7.48 29.41 -7.71
C TYR A 159 8.11 29.64 -6.33
N ASP A 160 8.88 30.73 -6.16
CA ASP A 160 9.62 30.97 -4.92
C ASP A 160 8.66 31.30 -3.77
N LYS A 161 7.65 32.15 -4.02
CA LYS A 161 6.60 32.45 -3.03
C LYS A 161 5.80 31.18 -2.68
N TYR A 162 5.46 30.38 -3.69
CA TYR A 162 4.76 29.13 -3.45
C TYR A 162 5.61 28.16 -2.60
N MET A 163 6.88 28.01 -2.88
CA MET A 163 7.78 27.16 -2.11
C MET A 163 8.02 27.66 -0.68
N GLN A 164 7.98 28.97 -0.45
CA GLN A 164 7.97 29.52 0.91
C GLN A 164 6.73 29.10 1.68
N PHE A 165 5.56 29.16 1.06
CA PHE A 165 4.31 28.68 1.63
C PHE A 165 4.34 27.18 1.93
N VAL A 166 4.76 26.33 0.98
CA VAL A 166 4.92 24.88 1.18
C VAL A 166 5.87 24.58 2.34
N ARG A 167 7.03 25.26 2.40
CA ARG A 167 8.01 25.06 3.49
C ARG A 167 7.46 25.48 4.85
N ALA A 168 6.62 26.53 4.90
CA ALA A 168 5.97 26.95 6.13
C ALA A 168 5.01 25.85 6.63
N GLN A 169 4.14 25.33 5.76
CA GLN A 169 3.22 24.24 6.12
C GLN A 169 3.94 22.96 6.52
N VAL A 170 5.04 22.60 5.83
CA VAL A 170 5.86 21.45 6.21
C VAL A 170 6.48 21.61 7.60
N ARG A 171 6.95 22.81 7.94
CA ARG A 171 7.45 23.09 9.30
C ARG A 171 6.36 22.97 10.36
N GLU A 172 5.14 23.44 10.04
CA GLU A 172 3.99 23.28 10.94
C GLU A 172 3.69 21.79 11.19
N LEU A 173 3.57 21.00 10.12
CA LEU A 173 3.32 19.58 10.23
C LEU A 173 4.42 18.84 10.98
N CYS A 174 5.68 19.11 10.66
CA CYS A 174 6.81 18.44 11.33
C CYS A 174 7.12 18.97 12.74
N GLY A 175 6.60 20.14 13.12
CA GLY A 175 6.92 20.79 14.39
C GLY A 175 5.80 20.71 15.44
N ASN A 176 4.53 20.65 15.04
CA ASN A 176 3.40 20.85 15.94
C ASN A 176 2.67 19.56 16.35
N TYR A 177 2.91 18.45 15.65
CA TYR A 177 2.12 17.21 15.80
C TYR A 177 2.91 16.03 16.36
N GLY A 178 4.01 16.31 17.07
CA GLY A 178 4.86 15.29 17.65
C GLY A 178 5.62 14.49 16.58
N LYS A 179 5.71 13.18 16.75
CA LYS A 179 6.43 12.31 15.84
C LYS A 179 5.62 12.04 14.56
N ILE A 180 6.22 12.34 13.42
CA ILE A 180 5.73 11.95 12.09
C ILE A 180 6.60 10.79 11.58
N ASP A 181 5.99 9.63 11.34
CA ASP A 181 6.70 8.46 10.86
C ASP A 181 6.77 8.37 9.33
N VAL A 182 5.75 8.89 8.63
CA VAL A 182 5.72 8.94 7.15
C VAL A 182 5.39 10.34 6.68
N PHE A 183 6.17 10.88 5.75
CA PHE A 183 5.83 12.06 4.97
C PHE A 183 5.58 11.64 3.52
N TRP A 184 4.33 11.63 3.11
CA TRP A 184 3.89 11.12 1.83
C TRP A 184 3.58 12.28 0.86
N TRP A 185 4.52 12.57 -0.03
CA TRP A 185 4.34 13.58 -1.07
C TRP A 185 3.46 13.10 -2.19
N ASP A 186 2.71 14.02 -2.81
CA ASP A 186 2.04 13.79 -4.08
C ASP A 186 1.98 15.05 -4.94
N GLY A 187 1.72 14.85 -6.24
CA GLY A 187 1.38 15.93 -7.15
C GLY A 187 2.51 16.91 -7.47
N ASN A 188 3.79 16.58 -7.29
CA ASN A 188 4.86 17.46 -7.79
C ASN A 188 4.87 17.47 -9.32
N ARG A 189 4.20 18.46 -9.91
CA ARG A 189 4.10 18.65 -11.36
C ARG A 189 5.13 19.63 -11.93
N THR A 190 5.85 20.34 -11.09
CA THR A 190 6.83 21.36 -11.51
C THR A 190 8.01 20.76 -12.24
N GLY A 191 8.37 19.52 -11.97
CA GLY A 191 9.58 18.87 -12.48
C GLY A 191 10.87 19.41 -11.87
N VAL A 192 10.76 20.34 -10.93
CA VAL A 192 11.91 20.91 -10.20
C VAL A 192 12.40 19.90 -9.17
N ARG A 193 13.71 19.71 -9.10
CA ARG A 193 14.39 18.94 -8.06
C ARG A 193 14.89 19.89 -6.97
N ASP A 194 14.47 19.69 -5.75
CA ASP A 194 14.91 20.47 -4.58
C ASP A 194 15.04 19.58 -3.35
N PRO A 195 16.18 18.90 -3.16
CA PRO A 195 16.39 18.00 -2.03
C PRO A 195 16.39 18.72 -0.67
N SER A 196 16.50 20.06 -0.64
CA SER A 196 16.55 20.79 0.62
C SER A 196 15.25 20.73 1.41
N ILE A 197 14.11 20.44 0.76
CA ILE A 197 12.83 20.31 1.46
C ILE A 197 12.77 18.99 2.25
N ASN A 198 13.21 17.88 1.65
CA ASN A 198 13.31 16.61 2.35
C ASN A 198 14.41 16.64 3.43
N ALA A 199 15.52 17.34 3.18
CA ALA A 199 16.55 17.56 4.20
C ALA A 199 16.00 18.31 5.43
N MET A 200 15.08 19.26 5.22
CA MET A 200 14.38 19.96 6.31
C MET A 200 13.48 19.00 7.10
N ILE A 201 12.70 18.14 6.42
CA ILE A 201 11.87 17.12 7.08
C ILE A 201 12.75 16.19 7.92
N ARG A 202 13.83 15.66 7.37
CA ARG A 202 14.75 14.75 8.08
C ARG A 202 15.40 15.39 9.32
N LYS A 203 15.67 16.71 9.24
CA LYS A 203 16.20 17.45 10.40
C LYS A 203 15.17 17.55 11.53
N LEU A 204 13.89 17.76 11.19
CA LEU A 204 12.80 17.90 12.16
C LEU A 204 12.29 16.54 12.65
N GLN A 205 12.30 15.54 11.78
CA GLN A 205 11.75 14.20 11.99
C GLN A 205 12.77 13.13 11.53
N PRO A 206 13.81 12.81 12.29
CA PRO A 206 14.91 11.95 11.84
C PRO A 206 14.53 10.51 11.51
N SER A 207 13.44 9.98 12.10
CA SER A 207 12.94 8.62 11.85
C SER A 207 11.85 8.55 10.79
N CYS A 208 11.49 9.70 10.17
CA CYS A 208 10.47 9.77 9.15
C CYS A 208 10.96 9.15 7.83
N VAL A 209 10.15 8.30 7.22
CA VAL A 209 10.34 7.83 5.85
C VAL A 209 9.59 8.74 4.88
N ILE A 210 10.19 9.00 3.72
CA ILE A 210 9.67 9.95 2.72
C ILE A 210 9.59 9.23 1.37
N ASN A 211 8.45 9.32 0.67
CA ASN A 211 8.28 8.69 -0.63
C ASN A 211 8.96 9.48 -1.78
N ASP A 212 8.99 8.88 -2.97
CA ASP A 212 9.65 9.39 -4.17
C ASP A 212 8.81 10.36 -5.02
N ARG A 213 7.63 10.79 -4.56
CA ARG A 213 6.75 11.71 -5.33
C ARG A 213 6.98 13.19 -5.06
N GLY A 214 7.95 13.53 -4.21
CA GLY A 214 8.33 14.91 -3.87
C GLY A 214 9.35 15.53 -4.81
N TRP A 215 10.30 16.23 -4.22
CA TRP A 215 11.34 16.98 -4.94
C TRP A 215 12.69 16.26 -5.04
N ASP A 216 12.80 15.04 -4.52
CA ASP A 216 13.96 14.14 -4.66
C ASP A 216 13.50 12.67 -4.73
N GLU A 217 14.46 11.73 -4.70
CA GLU A 217 14.17 10.30 -4.80
C GLU A 217 13.48 9.69 -3.57
N GLY A 218 13.45 10.41 -2.44
CA GLY A 218 12.90 9.90 -1.19
C GLY A 218 13.61 8.64 -0.69
N ASP A 219 12.90 7.86 0.15
CA ASP A 219 13.36 6.60 0.71
C ASP A 219 12.74 5.38 0.00
N PHE A 220 11.53 5.52 -0.55
CA PHE A 220 10.78 4.42 -1.14
C PHE A 220 9.93 4.85 -2.34
N GLY A 221 9.73 3.89 -3.25
CA GLY A 221 8.86 4.07 -4.42
C GLY A 221 7.40 3.75 -4.12
N THR A 222 6.49 4.35 -4.89
CA THR A 222 5.05 4.25 -4.67
C THR A 222 4.28 3.86 -5.93
N PRO A 223 4.32 2.58 -6.37
CA PRO A 223 3.44 2.13 -7.44
C PRO A 223 1.99 2.22 -7.00
N GLU A 224 1.12 2.64 -7.93
CA GLU A 224 -0.28 2.94 -7.68
C GLU A 224 -1.16 2.21 -8.69
N ARG A 225 -2.12 1.43 -8.23
CA ARG A 225 -3.20 0.75 -8.99
C ARG A 225 -2.79 -0.14 -10.18
N ASN A 226 -1.76 0.19 -10.93
CA ASN A 226 -1.33 -0.50 -12.16
C ASN A 226 -0.47 -1.74 -11.86
N TYR A 227 -1.04 -2.71 -11.14
CA TYR A 227 -0.35 -3.97 -10.86
C TYR A 227 -0.69 -5.09 -11.85
N ASP A 228 -1.61 -4.82 -12.82
CA ASP A 228 -2.07 -5.81 -13.81
C ASP A 228 -1.14 -5.95 -15.01
N ASP A 229 -0.15 -5.08 -15.16
CA ASP A 229 0.90 -5.24 -16.15
C ASP A 229 1.61 -6.58 -15.96
N ALA A 230 1.95 -7.24 -17.06
CA ALA A 230 2.73 -8.48 -17.03
C ALA A 230 3.99 -8.35 -16.15
N ALA A 231 4.55 -7.14 -16.05
CA ALA A 231 5.64 -6.79 -15.16
C ALA A 231 5.32 -6.91 -13.66
N ALA A 232 4.08 -6.67 -13.23
CA ALA A 232 3.68 -6.83 -11.83
C ALA A 232 3.71 -8.28 -11.38
N TYR A 233 3.43 -9.22 -12.31
CA TYR A 233 3.46 -10.66 -12.07
C TYR A 233 4.81 -11.30 -12.42
N THR A 234 5.86 -10.49 -12.70
CA THR A 234 7.20 -11.05 -12.86
C THR A 234 7.67 -11.69 -11.55
N PRO A 235 8.38 -12.83 -11.63
CA PRO A 235 8.92 -13.51 -10.45
C PRO A 235 10.14 -12.80 -9.85
N GLU A 236 10.19 -11.49 -9.92
CA GLU A 236 11.29 -10.68 -9.42
C GLU A 236 10.85 -9.79 -8.26
N PRO A 237 11.66 -9.66 -7.20
CA PRO A 237 11.39 -8.72 -6.12
C PRO A 237 11.56 -7.28 -6.62
N PHE A 238 11.05 -6.33 -5.86
CA PHE A 238 11.36 -4.93 -6.12
C PHE A 238 12.86 -4.66 -5.96
N SER A 239 13.39 -3.72 -6.74
CA SER A 239 14.82 -3.35 -6.72
C SER A 239 15.16 -2.26 -5.70
N LYS A 240 14.15 -1.61 -5.12
CA LYS A 240 14.26 -0.55 -4.10
C LYS A 240 13.15 -0.70 -3.06
N PRO A 241 13.29 -0.07 -1.87
CA PRO A 241 12.19 0.03 -0.93
C PRO A 241 10.91 0.51 -1.62
N THR A 242 9.79 -0.14 -1.38
CA THR A 242 8.54 0.11 -2.12
C THR A 242 7.36 0.01 -1.18
N GLU A 243 6.40 0.92 -1.35
CA GLU A 243 5.08 0.88 -0.76
C GLU A 243 4.05 1.00 -1.88
N ALA A 244 3.36 -0.09 -2.17
CA ALA A 244 2.27 -0.08 -3.13
C ALA A 244 1.02 0.51 -2.48
N CYS A 245 0.29 1.37 -3.19
CA CYS A 245 -0.95 1.94 -2.68
C CYS A 245 -2.15 1.60 -3.56
N GLU A 246 -3.26 1.25 -2.92
CA GLU A 246 -4.52 0.90 -3.56
C GLU A 246 -5.70 1.45 -2.77
N SER A 247 -6.82 1.72 -3.41
CA SER A 247 -8.06 2.11 -2.73
C SER A 247 -9.04 0.94 -2.65
N ILE A 248 -9.84 0.90 -1.59
CA ILE A 248 -10.99 -0.02 -1.50
C ILE A 248 -12.05 0.35 -2.55
N GLY A 249 -12.20 1.64 -2.86
CA GLY A 249 -13.04 2.13 -3.95
C GLY A 249 -12.34 2.06 -5.30
N SER A 250 -13.03 1.62 -6.33
CA SER A 250 -12.46 1.50 -7.68
C SER A 250 -12.40 2.84 -8.41
N GLN A 251 -13.30 3.76 -8.09
CA GLN A 251 -13.49 5.02 -8.82
C GLN A 251 -12.87 6.22 -8.13
N SER A 252 -12.86 6.26 -6.78
CA SER A 252 -12.37 7.39 -5.99
C SER A 252 -11.46 6.94 -4.86
N TRP A 253 -10.49 7.80 -4.49
CA TRP A 253 -9.74 7.65 -3.23
C TRP A 253 -10.54 8.19 -2.06
N GLY A 254 -11.25 9.32 -2.25
CA GLY A 254 -12.15 9.89 -1.25
C GLY A 254 -13.51 9.20 -1.21
N PHE A 255 -14.36 9.66 -0.32
CA PHE A 255 -15.74 9.17 -0.21
C PHE A 255 -16.53 9.41 -1.50
N ARG A 256 -17.17 8.36 -2.00
CA ARG A 256 -18.11 8.41 -3.11
C ARG A 256 -19.41 7.69 -2.73
N LYS A 257 -20.57 8.33 -2.99
CA LYS A 257 -21.89 7.78 -2.64
C LYS A 257 -22.22 6.51 -3.43
N ASP A 258 -21.90 6.55 -4.74
CA ASP A 258 -22.17 5.46 -5.68
C ASP A 258 -20.87 4.76 -6.05
N GLU A 259 -20.12 4.30 -5.01
CA GLU A 259 -18.81 3.66 -5.21
C GLU A 259 -18.96 2.18 -5.58
N ASP A 260 -18.23 1.76 -6.60
CA ASP A 260 -18.02 0.36 -6.92
C ASP A 260 -16.79 -0.15 -6.15
N TYR A 261 -17.04 -0.84 -5.05
CA TYR A 261 -15.95 -1.34 -4.22
C TYR A 261 -15.30 -2.58 -4.81
N PHE A 262 -13.97 -2.64 -4.73
CA PHE A 262 -13.24 -3.86 -5.06
C PHE A 262 -13.63 -5.01 -4.12
N THR A 263 -13.67 -6.23 -4.67
CA THR A 263 -13.93 -7.43 -3.85
C THR A 263 -12.74 -7.69 -2.91
N PRO A 264 -12.99 -8.24 -1.70
CA PRO A 264 -11.90 -8.61 -0.80
C PRO A 264 -10.86 -9.52 -1.44
N ILE A 265 -11.26 -10.51 -2.25
CA ILE A 265 -10.33 -11.42 -2.92
C ILE A 265 -9.40 -10.70 -3.92
N TYR A 266 -9.91 -9.70 -4.63
CA TYR A 266 -9.10 -8.87 -5.51
C TYR A 266 -8.00 -8.15 -4.72
N LEU A 267 -8.37 -7.52 -3.60
CA LEU A 267 -7.44 -6.78 -2.75
C LEU A 267 -6.42 -7.69 -2.06
N VAL A 268 -6.85 -8.82 -1.49
CA VAL A 268 -5.93 -9.73 -0.80
C VAL A 268 -4.90 -10.34 -1.75
N ARG A 269 -5.26 -10.64 -3.01
CA ARG A 269 -4.29 -11.14 -3.99
C ARG A 269 -3.24 -10.09 -4.35
N ARG A 270 -3.64 -8.83 -4.46
CA ARG A 270 -2.70 -7.73 -4.69
C ARG A 270 -1.78 -7.52 -3.49
N MET A 271 -2.35 -7.54 -2.29
CA MET A 271 -1.55 -7.46 -1.05
C MET A 271 -0.54 -8.61 -0.97
N ASP A 272 -0.99 -9.84 -1.19
CA ASP A 272 -0.14 -11.04 -1.17
C ASP A 272 1.00 -10.93 -2.19
N LEU A 273 0.69 -10.53 -3.41
CA LEU A 273 1.68 -10.28 -4.46
C LEU A 273 2.71 -9.23 -4.04
N MET A 274 2.28 -8.08 -3.52
CA MET A 274 3.17 -6.98 -3.14
C MET A 274 4.04 -7.35 -1.94
N PHE A 275 3.47 -7.93 -0.89
CA PHE A 275 4.22 -8.39 0.27
C PHE A 275 5.26 -9.46 -0.10
N SER A 276 4.88 -10.41 -0.94
CA SER A 276 5.78 -11.49 -1.39
C SER A 276 6.96 -10.98 -2.24
N LYS A 277 6.80 -9.83 -2.90
CA LYS A 277 7.86 -9.12 -3.64
C LYS A 277 8.68 -8.17 -2.75
N GLY A 278 8.39 -8.10 -1.44
CA GLY A 278 9.12 -7.31 -0.47
C GLY A 278 8.63 -5.88 -0.28
N ALA A 279 7.46 -5.50 -0.83
CA ALA A 279 6.87 -4.19 -0.64
C ALA A 279 6.03 -4.09 0.64
N ASN A 280 5.77 -2.86 1.08
CA ASN A 280 4.65 -2.53 1.94
C ASN A 280 3.37 -2.35 1.11
N PHE A 281 2.22 -2.37 1.78
CA PHE A 281 0.93 -2.10 1.15
C PHE A 281 0.14 -1.08 1.97
N LEU A 282 -0.24 0.03 1.32
CA LEU A 282 -1.00 1.13 1.91
C LEU A 282 -2.41 1.11 1.31
N LEU A 283 -3.40 0.61 2.07
CA LEU A 283 -4.77 0.43 1.60
C LEU A 283 -5.65 1.60 2.05
N ASN A 284 -6.27 2.27 1.10
CA ASN A 284 -7.00 3.50 1.31
C ASN A 284 -8.48 3.28 1.64
N VAL A 285 -8.95 4.12 2.56
CA VAL A 285 -10.36 4.36 2.87
C VAL A 285 -10.73 5.81 2.61
N GLY A 286 -12.00 6.04 2.27
CA GLY A 286 -12.57 7.39 2.11
C GLY A 286 -13.70 7.62 3.11
N PRO A 287 -13.45 8.26 4.27
CA PRO A 287 -14.51 8.60 5.22
C PRO A 287 -15.54 9.57 4.65
N ASP A 288 -16.80 9.47 5.12
CA ASP A 288 -17.87 10.37 4.76
C ASP A 288 -17.66 11.79 5.33
N ALA A 289 -18.56 12.72 5.00
CA ALA A 289 -18.46 14.10 5.46
C ALA A 289 -18.61 14.27 6.99
N ASP A 290 -19.18 13.30 7.67
CA ASP A 290 -19.31 13.27 9.14
C ASP A 290 -18.08 12.68 9.83
N GLY A 291 -17.15 12.05 9.07
CA GLY A 291 -15.95 11.42 9.59
C GLY A 291 -16.08 9.93 9.92
N ARG A 292 -17.15 9.28 9.43
CA ARG A 292 -17.31 7.82 9.57
C ARG A 292 -16.66 7.10 8.37
N ILE A 293 -15.98 6.01 8.64
CA ILE A 293 -15.63 5.07 7.56
C ILE A 293 -16.92 4.36 7.14
N PRO A 294 -17.29 4.32 5.86
CA PRO A 294 -18.50 3.65 5.38
C PRO A 294 -18.54 2.16 5.77
N VAL A 295 -19.72 1.67 6.14
CA VAL A 295 -19.93 0.28 6.62
C VAL A 295 -19.42 -0.75 5.64
N GLU A 296 -19.55 -0.51 4.32
CA GLU A 296 -19.03 -1.42 3.32
C GLU A 296 -17.50 -1.49 3.30
N GLN A 297 -16.82 -0.35 3.52
CA GLN A 297 -15.36 -0.32 3.65
C GLN A 297 -14.90 -1.04 4.93
N GLU A 298 -15.61 -0.85 6.06
CA GLU A 298 -15.35 -1.60 7.30
C GLU A 298 -15.53 -3.11 7.09
N ARG A 299 -16.58 -3.53 6.38
CA ARG A 299 -16.82 -4.93 6.05
C ARG A 299 -15.69 -5.54 5.24
N ILE A 300 -15.18 -4.81 4.24
CA ILE A 300 -14.07 -5.24 3.38
C ILE A 300 -12.80 -5.36 4.22
N LEU A 301 -12.45 -4.32 5.01
CA LEU A 301 -11.28 -4.33 5.88
C LEU A 301 -11.30 -5.47 6.89
N ASN A 302 -12.45 -5.75 7.50
CA ASN A 302 -12.61 -6.86 8.43
C ASN A 302 -12.40 -8.23 7.75
N LYS A 303 -12.82 -8.41 6.48
CA LYS A 303 -12.52 -9.64 5.73
C LYS A 303 -11.03 -9.77 5.43
N ILE A 304 -10.40 -8.69 4.97
CA ILE A 304 -8.95 -8.64 4.72
C ILE A 304 -8.18 -8.94 6.00
N GLY A 305 -8.55 -8.32 7.11
CA GLY A 305 -7.90 -8.50 8.40
C GLY A 305 -7.96 -9.95 8.92
N ARG A 306 -9.11 -10.63 8.76
CA ARG A 306 -9.23 -12.05 9.12
C ARG A 306 -8.28 -12.93 8.31
N TRP A 307 -8.16 -12.69 7.01
CA TRP A 307 -7.21 -13.39 6.15
C TRP A 307 -5.77 -13.06 6.55
N TYR A 308 -5.41 -11.78 6.58
CA TYR A 308 -4.05 -11.33 6.87
C TYR A 308 -3.52 -11.86 8.20
N ASN A 309 -4.32 -11.80 9.27
CA ASN A 309 -3.90 -12.24 10.60
C ASN A 309 -3.63 -13.77 10.68
N ARG A 310 -4.20 -14.57 9.78
CA ARG A 310 -3.92 -16.01 9.69
C ARG A 310 -2.64 -16.33 8.93
N VAL A 311 -2.33 -15.54 7.89
CA VAL A 311 -1.26 -15.88 6.95
C VAL A 311 -0.01 -14.99 7.08
N LYS A 312 -0.02 -13.96 7.91
CA LYS A 312 1.03 -12.93 8.00
C LYS A 312 2.43 -13.47 8.32
N GLU A 313 2.56 -14.64 8.97
CA GLU A 313 3.88 -15.25 9.21
C GLU A 313 4.65 -15.52 7.91
N ALA A 314 3.96 -15.61 6.78
CA ALA A 314 4.56 -15.85 5.48
C ALA A 314 5.40 -14.67 4.95
N TRP A 315 5.29 -13.51 5.57
CA TRP A 315 6.09 -12.31 5.22
C TRP A 315 6.97 -11.82 6.36
N ASP A 316 6.83 -12.38 7.58
CA ASP A 316 7.63 -11.98 8.74
C ASP A 316 9.05 -12.56 8.62
N ASP A 317 10.05 -11.68 8.50
CA ASP A 317 11.47 -12.02 8.35
C ASP A 317 11.75 -13.00 7.20
N THR A 318 10.91 -12.98 6.17
CA THR A 318 11.08 -13.78 4.97
C THR A 318 11.72 -12.99 3.84
N ARG A 319 12.29 -13.70 2.88
CA ARG A 319 12.82 -13.14 1.63
C ARG A 319 12.16 -13.80 0.44
N PHE A 320 12.12 -13.07 -0.66
CA PHE A 320 11.63 -13.58 -1.94
C PHE A 320 12.49 -14.75 -2.44
N ALA A 321 11.87 -15.79 -2.97
CA ALA A 321 12.55 -17.00 -3.43
C ALA A 321 12.05 -17.50 -4.80
N GLY A 322 11.87 -16.61 -5.76
CA GLY A 322 11.35 -16.94 -7.09
C GLY A 322 12.15 -17.96 -7.90
N SER A 323 13.39 -18.32 -7.45
CA SER A 323 14.24 -19.30 -8.12
C SER A 323 14.07 -20.74 -7.60
N VAL A 324 13.29 -20.96 -6.54
CA VAL A 324 13.10 -22.28 -5.93
C VAL A 324 12.07 -23.11 -6.71
N ALA A 325 11.12 -22.43 -7.36
CA ALA A 325 10.20 -23.09 -8.29
C ALA A 325 9.86 -22.16 -9.47
N VAL A 326 9.62 -22.77 -10.61
CA VAL A 326 9.17 -22.11 -11.82
C VAL A 326 7.70 -22.42 -12.01
N ASN A 327 6.85 -21.52 -11.51
CA ASN A 327 5.42 -21.58 -11.73
C ASN A 327 4.89 -20.15 -11.81
N LYS A 328 4.21 -19.83 -12.92
CA LYS A 328 3.71 -18.47 -13.21
C LYS A 328 2.54 -18.04 -12.30
N ASP A 329 1.94 -18.98 -11.58
CA ASP A 329 0.73 -18.75 -10.79
C ASP A 329 1.00 -18.68 -9.29
N VAL A 330 2.28 -18.89 -8.89
CA VAL A 330 2.70 -18.82 -7.49
C VAL A 330 3.92 -17.94 -7.32
N ILE A 331 4.03 -17.36 -6.15
CA ILE A 331 5.24 -16.70 -5.64
C ILE A 331 5.66 -17.40 -4.36
N MET A 332 6.94 -17.37 -4.05
CA MET A 332 7.44 -17.95 -2.82
C MET A 332 8.22 -16.96 -2.00
N THR A 333 8.00 -17.03 -0.69
CA THR A 333 8.88 -16.45 0.31
C THR A 333 9.53 -17.54 1.14
N VAL A 334 10.72 -17.29 1.66
CA VAL A 334 11.48 -18.30 2.42
C VAL A 334 12.09 -17.71 3.69
N ARG A 335 12.15 -18.55 4.70
CA ARG A 335 12.88 -18.29 5.94
C ARG A 335 13.52 -19.60 6.41
N ASP A 336 14.86 -19.64 6.47
CA ASP A 336 15.67 -20.79 6.88
C ASP A 336 15.23 -22.09 6.17
N LYS A 337 14.49 -22.96 6.85
CA LYS A 337 14.01 -24.27 6.35
C LYS A 337 12.59 -24.23 5.82
N THR A 338 11.94 -23.08 5.82
CA THR A 338 10.54 -22.91 5.50
C THR A 338 10.38 -22.24 4.15
N VAL A 339 9.52 -22.79 3.31
CA VAL A 339 9.02 -22.19 2.07
C VAL A 339 7.54 -21.88 2.26
N TYR A 340 7.16 -20.63 1.97
CA TYR A 340 5.77 -20.24 1.85
C TYR A 340 5.41 -20.11 0.38
N VAL A 341 4.34 -20.80 -0.04
CA VAL A 341 3.84 -20.79 -1.41
C VAL A 341 2.58 -19.95 -1.46
N HIS A 342 2.63 -18.83 -2.18
CA HIS A 342 1.56 -17.87 -2.32
C HIS A 342 0.85 -18.05 -3.66
N LEU A 343 -0.44 -18.40 -3.64
CA LEU A 343 -1.26 -18.50 -4.83
C LEU A 343 -1.87 -17.12 -5.13
N VAL A 344 -1.08 -16.26 -5.74
CA VAL A 344 -1.45 -14.85 -6.03
C VAL A 344 -2.48 -14.71 -7.15
N LYS A 345 -2.74 -15.79 -7.90
CA LYS A 345 -3.80 -15.88 -8.91
C LYS A 345 -4.86 -16.90 -8.51
N SER A 346 -5.99 -16.88 -9.21
CA SER A 346 -6.98 -17.95 -9.07
C SER A 346 -6.36 -19.28 -9.53
N PRO A 347 -6.29 -20.30 -8.66
CA PRO A 347 -5.84 -21.61 -9.08
C PRO A 347 -6.77 -22.19 -10.15
N ALA A 348 -6.20 -22.71 -11.23
CA ALA A 348 -6.96 -23.39 -12.27
C ALA A 348 -7.32 -24.85 -11.88
N THR A 349 -6.62 -25.41 -10.90
CA THR A 349 -6.82 -26.78 -10.40
C THR A 349 -6.67 -26.82 -8.89
N THR A 350 -7.02 -27.93 -8.28
CA THR A 350 -6.81 -28.21 -6.84
C THR A 350 -5.38 -28.63 -6.52
N ALA A 351 -4.43 -28.44 -7.43
CA ALA A 351 -3.04 -28.85 -7.26
C ALA A 351 -2.06 -27.78 -7.77
N VAL A 352 -0.90 -27.73 -7.14
CA VAL A 352 0.25 -26.88 -7.56
C VAL A 352 1.48 -27.77 -7.69
N ILE A 353 2.23 -27.56 -8.76
CA ILE A 353 3.49 -28.26 -9.01
C ILE A 353 4.64 -27.30 -8.78
N MET A 354 5.53 -27.66 -7.88
CA MET A 354 6.67 -26.87 -7.44
C MET A 354 7.95 -27.30 -8.17
N HIS A 355 8.01 -27.00 -9.45
CA HIS A 355 9.15 -27.32 -10.28
C HIS A 355 10.26 -26.25 -10.10
N PRO A 356 11.55 -26.56 -9.90
CA PRO A 356 12.20 -27.89 -9.99
C PRO A 356 12.39 -28.61 -8.63
N LEU A 357 11.66 -28.26 -7.57
CA LEU A 357 11.80 -28.91 -6.27
C LEU A 357 11.50 -30.42 -6.36
N ASN A 358 12.43 -31.25 -5.86
CA ASN A 358 12.31 -32.73 -5.89
C ASN A 358 12.57 -33.32 -4.50
N ILE A 359 11.83 -32.84 -3.50
CA ILE A 359 11.91 -33.32 -2.13
C ILE A 359 10.55 -33.13 -1.45
N LEU A 360 10.14 -34.08 -0.61
CA LEU A 360 8.98 -33.93 0.24
C LEU A 360 9.29 -33.05 1.45
N PRO A 361 8.40 -32.12 1.84
CA PRO A 361 8.50 -31.43 3.12
C PRO A 361 8.26 -32.40 4.28
N VAL A 362 8.81 -32.10 5.47
CA VAL A 362 8.52 -32.83 6.71
C VAL A 362 7.16 -32.44 7.28
N GLU A 363 6.70 -31.22 6.99
CA GLU A 363 5.36 -30.71 7.30
C GLU A 363 4.86 -29.82 6.16
N ALA A 364 3.57 -29.94 5.83
CA ALA A 364 2.89 -29.08 4.88
C ALA A 364 1.51 -28.72 5.39
N LYS A 365 1.20 -27.41 5.48
CA LYS A 365 -0.11 -26.94 5.93
C LYS A 365 -0.58 -25.71 5.18
N LEU A 366 -1.89 -25.56 5.05
CA LEU A 366 -2.55 -24.37 4.53
C LEU A 366 -2.70 -23.36 5.68
N LEU A 367 -2.05 -22.19 5.60
CA LEU A 367 -2.11 -21.16 6.67
C LEU A 367 -3.52 -20.59 6.85
N ASN A 368 -4.31 -20.53 5.78
CA ASN A 368 -5.69 -20.06 5.82
C ASN A 368 -6.57 -20.80 6.84
N THR A 369 -6.32 -22.09 7.06
CA THR A 369 -7.13 -22.95 7.94
C THR A 369 -6.31 -23.65 9.03
N GLY A 370 -5.00 -23.71 8.89
CA GLY A 370 -4.11 -24.53 9.70
C GLY A 370 -4.15 -26.03 9.35
N ALA A 371 -4.98 -26.43 8.39
CA ALA A 371 -5.11 -27.85 8.01
C ALA A 371 -3.88 -28.37 7.25
N PRO A 372 -3.51 -29.65 7.41
CA PRO A 372 -2.46 -30.26 6.61
C PRO A 372 -2.87 -30.32 5.13
N VAL A 373 -1.89 -30.19 4.24
CA VAL A 373 -2.05 -30.40 2.80
C VAL A 373 -1.26 -31.60 2.34
N ARG A 374 -1.74 -32.28 1.29
CA ARG A 374 -1.11 -33.48 0.74
C ARG A 374 -0.02 -33.10 -0.25
N CYS A 375 1.10 -33.83 -0.15
CA CYS A 375 2.25 -33.68 -1.04
C CYS A 375 2.72 -35.04 -1.55
N ASP A 376 3.12 -35.10 -2.80
CA ASP A 376 3.82 -36.25 -3.39
C ASP A 376 4.96 -35.77 -4.34
N LEU A 377 5.84 -36.70 -4.73
CA LEU A 377 6.78 -36.49 -5.82
C LEU A 377 6.18 -37.14 -7.06
N ASN A 378 5.80 -36.32 -8.03
CA ASN A 378 5.08 -36.77 -9.21
C ASN A 378 5.83 -36.45 -10.51
N ARG A 379 5.69 -37.35 -11.49
CA ARG A 379 6.17 -37.14 -12.86
C ARG A 379 5.17 -36.23 -13.59
N LEU A 380 5.68 -35.14 -14.15
CA LEU A 380 4.85 -34.23 -14.94
C LEU A 380 4.53 -34.85 -16.30
N PRO A 381 3.24 -35.02 -16.67
CA PRO A 381 2.85 -35.54 -17.98
C PRO A 381 3.38 -34.71 -19.15
N VAL A 382 3.51 -33.38 -18.98
CA VAL A 382 4.07 -32.45 -19.98
C VAL A 382 5.57 -32.64 -20.20
N LEU A 383 6.24 -33.35 -19.28
CA LEU A 383 7.67 -33.67 -19.34
C LEU A 383 7.90 -35.15 -19.70
N TYR A 384 7.07 -35.71 -20.55
CA TYR A 384 7.13 -37.13 -20.95
C TYR A 384 8.52 -37.55 -21.50
N MET A 385 9.30 -36.60 -22.00
CA MET A 385 10.67 -36.79 -22.46
C MET A 385 11.70 -36.83 -21.32
N ALA A 386 11.34 -36.35 -20.14
CA ALA A 386 12.22 -36.28 -18.96
C ALA A 386 12.11 -37.57 -18.13
N GLU A 387 12.58 -38.69 -18.63
CA GLU A 387 12.48 -39.99 -17.97
C GLU A 387 13.10 -39.97 -16.56
N GLY A 388 12.36 -40.43 -15.56
CA GLY A 388 12.82 -40.51 -14.17
C GLY A 388 12.79 -39.19 -13.38
N LYS A 389 12.41 -38.05 -13.97
CA LYS A 389 12.33 -36.77 -13.27
C LYS A 389 10.96 -36.60 -12.59
N THR A 390 10.99 -36.22 -11.32
CA THR A 390 9.79 -35.89 -10.53
C THR A 390 9.91 -34.49 -9.96
N ALA A 391 8.78 -33.87 -9.64
CA ALA A 391 8.69 -32.60 -8.94
C ALA A 391 7.74 -32.70 -7.75
N LEU A 392 7.93 -31.83 -6.77
CA LEU A 392 7.01 -31.72 -5.66
C LEU A 392 5.64 -31.24 -6.14
N ARG A 393 4.60 -32.02 -5.86
CA ARG A 393 3.20 -31.69 -6.11
C ARG A 393 2.49 -31.51 -4.78
N ILE A 394 1.76 -30.41 -4.64
CA ILE A 394 0.85 -30.10 -3.54
C ILE A 394 -0.56 -30.24 -4.11
N PHE A 395 -1.46 -30.98 -3.48
CA PHE A 395 -2.75 -31.29 -4.07
C PHE A 395 -3.87 -31.43 -3.04
N ASP A 396 -5.10 -31.58 -3.52
CA ASP A 396 -6.35 -31.55 -2.73
C ASP A 396 -6.55 -30.20 -2.02
N LEU A 397 -6.10 -29.11 -2.65
CA LEU A 397 -6.31 -27.77 -2.12
C LEU A 397 -7.80 -27.40 -2.17
N PRO A 398 -8.35 -26.82 -1.08
CA PRO A 398 -9.77 -26.46 -0.97
C PRO A 398 -10.09 -25.15 -1.73
N VAL A 399 -9.85 -25.13 -3.04
CA VAL A 399 -9.93 -23.94 -3.89
C VAL A 399 -11.34 -23.34 -3.93
N GLU A 400 -12.35 -24.21 -4.03
CA GLU A 400 -13.76 -23.78 -4.07
C GLU A 400 -14.25 -23.27 -2.72
N GLN A 401 -13.85 -23.95 -1.61
CA GLN A 401 -14.25 -23.61 -0.26
C GLN A 401 -13.64 -22.29 0.23
N LEU A 402 -12.51 -21.90 -0.35
CA LEU A 402 -11.76 -20.69 -0.02
C LEU A 402 -11.65 -19.75 -1.24
N ALA A 403 -12.65 -19.72 -2.11
CA ALA A 403 -12.65 -18.92 -3.33
C ALA A 403 -12.50 -17.40 -3.07
N ASP A 404 -12.90 -16.95 -1.87
CA ASP A 404 -12.78 -15.55 -1.44
C ASP A 404 -11.42 -15.21 -0.79
N GLU A 405 -10.46 -16.15 -0.78
CA GLU A 405 -9.16 -15.99 -0.12
C GLU A 405 -7.98 -16.29 -1.06
N ALA A 406 -6.87 -15.58 -0.89
CA ALA A 406 -5.59 -16.02 -1.45
C ALA A 406 -5.04 -17.16 -0.58
N LEU A 407 -4.70 -18.29 -1.21
CA LEU A 407 -4.19 -19.45 -0.49
C LEU A 407 -2.69 -19.28 -0.24
N VAL A 408 -2.26 -19.52 1.01
CA VAL A 408 -0.86 -19.50 1.42
C VAL A 408 -0.51 -20.82 2.09
N ILE A 409 0.46 -21.55 1.52
CA ILE A 409 0.85 -22.87 1.98
C ILE A 409 2.24 -22.78 2.62
N LYS A 410 2.40 -23.32 3.81
CA LYS A 410 3.67 -23.46 4.51
C LYS A 410 4.23 -24.84 4.30
N LEU A 411 5.49 -24.92 3.85
CA LEU A 411 6.26 -26.15 3.68
C LEU A 411 7.49 -26.09 4.58
N GLU A 412 7.64 -27.01 5.50
CA GLU A 412 8.84 -27.13 6.34
C GLU A 412 9.70 -28.30 5.85
N PHE A 413 11.03 -28.07 5.77
CA PHE A 413 12.01 -29.06 5.32
C PHE A 413 12.98 -29.43 6.45
N ASP A 414 13.65 -30.58 6.29
CA ASP A 414 14.67 -31.05 7.24
C ASP A 414 15.99 -30.27 7.15
N ARG A 415 16.16 -29.47 6.10
CA ARG A 415 17.39 -28.72 5.79
C ARG A 415 17.11 -27.32 5.27
N PRO A 416 18.09 -26.39 5.30
CA PRO A 416 17.93 -25.04 4.75
C PRO A 416 17.48 -25.04 3.28
N VAL A 417 16.62 -24.07 2.92
CA VAL A 417 16.03 -23.97 1.57
C VAL A 417 17.08 -23.89 0.47
N ASN A 418 18.23 -23.26 0.73
CA ASN A 418 19.33 -23.18 -0.24
C ASN A 418 19.95 -24.55 -0.60
N ASN A 419 19.74 -25.56 0.22
CA ASN A 419 20.27 -26.91 0.10
C ASN A 419 19.21 -27.94 -0.35
N LEU A 420 18.03 -27.46 -0.76
CA LEU A 420 16.97 -28.36 -1.23
C LEU A 420 17.37 -28.98 -2.59
N PRO A 421 17.14 -30.29 -2.77
CA PRO A 421 17.35 -30.94 -4.03
C PRO A 421 16.47 -30.35 -5.13
N VAL A 422 17.06 -30.08 -6.27
CA VAL A 422 16.35 -29.62 -7.47
C VAL A 422 16.70 -30.53 -8.64
N VAL A 423 15.74 -30.78 -9.52
CA VAL A 423 15.96 -31.53 -10.76
C VAL A 423 16.30 -30.55 -11.87
N ALA A 424 17.45 -30.73 -12.53
CA ALA A 424 17.78 -29.96 -13.70
C ALA A 424 16.88 -30.33 -14.89
N PHE A 425 16.21 -29.35 -15.46
CA PHE A 425 15.42 -29.49 -16.69
C PHE A 425 16.14 -28.73 -17.83
N THR A 426 15.95 -29.18 -19.04
CA THR A 426 16.41 -28.48 -20.23
C THR A 426 15.59 -27.24 -20.52
N GLY A 427 16.03 -26.33 -21.39
CA GLY A 427 15.24 -25.15 -21.75
C GLY A 427 13.87 -25.51 -22.33
N GLU A 428 13.79 -26.54 -23.19
CA GLU A 428 12.55 -27.01 -23.80
C GLU A 428 11.58 -27.63 -22.76
N GLU A 429 12.11 -28.39 -21.78
CA GLU A 429 11.33 -28.94 -20.69
C GLU A 429 10.76 -27.83 -19.78
N THR A 430 11.53 -26.79 -19.55
CA THR A 430 11.09 -25.61 -18.76
C THR A 430 9.98 -24.87 -19.49
N GLU A 431 10.10 -24.62 -20.79
CA GLU A 431 9.04 -23.99 -21.58
C GLU A 431 7.76 -24.83 -21.62
N ALA A 432 7.87 -26.17 -21.72
CA ALA A 432 6.72 -27.06 -21.67
C ALA A 432 6.02 -27.05 -20.32
N ALA A 433 6.74 -26.91 -19.21
CA ALA A 433 6.19 -26.83 -17.87
C ALA A 433 5.52 -25.46 -17.57
N LEU A 434 5.87 -24.42 -18.32
CA LEU A 434 5.32 -23.07 -18.18
C LEU A 434 4.07 -22.81 -19.04
N LYS A 435 3.80 -23.66 -20.02
CA LYS A 435 2.59 -23.60 -20.86
C LYS A 435 1.41 -24.27 -20.16
#